data_735fd040af8dee7b6ab05a967a699f46
#
_entry.id   735fd040af8dee7b6ab05a967a699f46
#
_cell.length_a   1.000
_cell.length_b   1.000
_cell.length_c   1.000
_cell.angle_alpha   90.00
_cell.angle_beta   90.00
_cell.angle_gamma   90.00
#
_symmetry.space_group_name_H-M   'P 1'
#
loop_
_entity.id
_entity.type
_entity.pdbx_description
1 polymer ?
#
loop_
_entity_poly.entity_id
_entity_poly.type
_entity_poly.pdbx_seq_one_letter_code
_entity_poly.pdbx_strand_id
1 'polypeptide(L)' 'MKITVLGCGALGQLWLTALCKQGHEVQGWLRVPQPYCSVNLVETDGSIFNESLTANDPDF' A
#
# COMPACT_ATOMS: atom_id res chain seq x y z
N MET A 1 13.26 -5.34 -1.57
CA MET A 1 12.63 -5.66 -2.86
C MET A 1 11.58 -4.61 -3.17
N LYS A 2 11.49 -4.20 -4.42
CA LYS A 2 10.47 -3.24 -4.86
C LYS A 2 9.27 -4.00 -5.39
N ILE A 3 8.09 -3.73 -4.86
CA ILE A 3 6.87 -4.47 -5.17
C ILE A 3 5.76 -3.48 -5.52
N THR A 4 5.09 -3.71 -6.64
CA THR A 4 3.90 -2.95 -7.03
C THR A 4 2.68 -3.84 -6.86
N VAL A 5 1.69 -3.36 -6.12
CA VAL A 5 0.43 -4.08 -5.90
C VAL A 5 -0.65 -3.44 -6.76
N LEU A 6 -1.27 -4.23 -7.62
CA LEU A 6 -2.35 -3.76 -8.48
C LEU A 6 -3.62 -3.57 -7.65
N GLY A 7 -4.12 -2.34 -7.64
CA GLY A 7 -5.31 -1.99 -6.89
C GLY A 7 -4.98 -1.56 -5.46
N CYS A 8 -5.88 -0.79 -4.87
CA CYS A 8 -5.76 -0.30 -3.50
C CYS A 8 -7.09 -0.48 -2.77
N GLY A 9 -7.81 -1.55 -3.10
CA GLY A 9 -9.00 -1.97 -2.37
C GLY A 9 -8.64 -2.66 -1.07
N ALA A 10 -9.63 -3.29 -0.41
CA ALA A 10 -9.42 -3.91 0.89
C ALA A 10 -8.30 -4.96 0.87
N LEU A 11 -8.30 -5.86 -0.12
CA LEU A 11 -7.26 -6.87 -0.24
C LEU A 11 -5.91 -6.25 -0.59
N GLY A 12 -5.89 -5.25 -1.48
CA GLY A 12 -4.66 -4.56 -1.84
C GLY A 12 -4.03 -3.87 -0.64
N GLN A 13 -4.83 -3.26 0.22
CA GLN A 13 -4.33 -2.61 1.43
C GLN A 13 -3.71 -3.60 2.40
N LEU A 14 -4.29 -4.79 2.54
CA LEU A 14 -3.71 -5.84 3.36
C LEU A 14 -2.33 -6.25 2.86
N TRP A 15 -2.18 -6.44 1.55
CA TRP A 15 -0.89 -6.78 0.95
C TRP A 15 0.12 -5.67 1.13
N LEU A 16 -0.28 -4.42 0.88
CA LEU A 16 0.60 -3.27 1.03
C LEU A 16 1.10 -3.16 2.48
N THR A 17 0.22 -3.32 3.45
CA THR A 17 0.57 -3.25 4.86
C THR A 17 1.54 -4.36 5.24
N ALA A 18 1.25 -5.60 4.86
CA ALA A 18 2.09 -6.74 5.20
C ALA A 18 3.49 -6.60 4.62
N LEU A 19 3.59 -6.23 3.35
CA LEU A 19 4.87 -6.08 2.67
C LEU A 19 5.66 -4.90 3.22
N CYS A 20 4.99 -3.80 3.53
CA CYS A 20 5.64 -2.64 4.11
C CYS A 20 6.23 -2.96 5.49
N LYS A 21 5.51 -3.72 6.30
CA LYS A 21 5.99 -4.14 7.63
C LYS A 21 7.20 -5.05 7.55
N GLN A 22 7.36 -5.78 6.45
CA GLN A 22 8.51 -6.64 6.24
C GLN A 22 9.74 -5.89 5.71
N GLY A 23 9.64 -4.58 5.54
CA GLY A 23 10.75 -3.76 5.10
C GLY A 23 10.92 -3.67 3.58
N HIS A 24 9.93 -4.11 2.81
CA HIS A 24 9.98 -3.97 1.36
C HIS A 24 9.54 -2.57 0.94
N GLU A 25 10.06 -2.11 -0.20
CA GLU A 25 9.58 -0.91 -0.85
C GLU A 25 8.35 -1.27 -1.67
N VAL A 26 7.20 -0.66 -1.35
CA VAL A 26 5.92 -1.01 -1.96
C VAL A 26 5.23 0.22 -2.51
N GLN A 27 4.52 0.03 -3.62
CA GLN A 27 3.59 1.04 -4.11
C GLN A 27 2.28 0.39 -4.54
N GLY A 28 1.20 1.18 -4.56
CA GLY A 28 -0.07 0.77 -5.15
C GLY A 28 -0.16 1.22 -6.60
N TRP A 29 -0.86 0.47 -7.44
CA TRP A 29 -1.16 0.88 -8.80
C TRP A 29 -2.67 1.01 -8.92
N LEU A 30 -3.15 2.24 -9.02
CA LEU A 30 -4.57 2.54 -8.97
C LEU A 30 -5.17 2.62 -10.37
N ARG A 31 -6.43 2.22 -10.49
CA ARG A 31 -7.16 2.32 -11.75
C ARG A 31 -7.27 3.77 -12.21
N VAL A 32 -7.55 4.68 -11.28
CA VAL A 32 -7.49 6.12 -11.52
C VAL A 32 -6.14 6.59 -11.04
N PRO A 33 -5.22 7.01 -11.93
CA PRO A 33 -3.86 7.35 -11.52
C PRO A 33 -3.82 8.48 -10.49
N GLN A 34 -3.10 8.23 -9.40
CA GLN A 34 -2.85 9.19 -8.34
C GLN A 34 -1.40 9.04 -7.88
N PRO A 35 -0.78 10.10 -7.35
CA PRO A 35 0.63 10.02 -6.94
C PRO A 35 0.85 9.25 -5.65
N TYR A 36 -0.19 8.96 -4.89
CA TYR A 36 -0.08 8.23 -3.63
C TYR A 36 -1.36 7.46 -3.34
N CYS A 37 -1.22 6.47 -2.46
CA CYS A 37 -2.31 5.63 -2.01
C CYS A 37 -2.38 5.72 -0.48
N SER A 38 -3.53 6.15 0.04
CA SER A 38 -3.78 6.16 1.50
C SER A 38 -4.19 4.77 1.96
N VAL A 39 -3.46 4.23 2.92
CA VAL A 39 -3.75 2.94 3.51
C VAL A 39 -4.20 3.14 4.96
N ASN A 40 -5.39 2.66 5.28
CA ASN A 40 -6.00 2.79 6.60
C ASN A 40 -6.48 1.42 7.02
N LEU A 41 -5.81 0.81 7.99
CA LEU A 41 -6.09 -0.54 8.41
C LEU A 41 -6.08 -0.63 9.93
N VAL A 42 -7.15 -1.24 10.49
CA VAL A 42 -7.20 -1.57 11.92
C VAL A 42 -6.78 -3.02 12.07
N GLU A 43 -5.75 -3.27 12.84
CA GLU A 43 -5.23 -4.62 13.07
C GLU A 43 -5.99 -5.34 14.20
N THR A 44 -5.77 -6.64 14.31
CA THR A 44 -6.51 -7.49 15.28
C THR A 44 -6.21 -7.13 16.72
N ASP A 45 -5.04 -6.53 16.98
CA ASP A 45 -4.68 -6.08 18.34
C ASP A 45 -5.20 -4.68 18.67
N GLY A 46 -5.96 -4.06 17.75
CA GLY A 46 -6.52 -2.73 17.93
C GLY A 46 -5.62 -1.59 17.44
N SER A 47 -4.41 -1.89 17.00
CA SER A 47 -3.54 -0.84 16.45
C SER A 47 -4.02 -0.40 15.06
N ILE A 48 -3.69 0.84 14.71
CA ILE A 48 -4.09 1.42 13.45
C ILE A 48 -2.85 1.64 12.58
N PHE A 49 -2.88 1.08 11.38
CA PHE A 49 -1.88 1.36 10.36
C PHE A 49 -2.46 2.42 9.43
N ASN A 50 -1.83 3.59 9.41
CA ASN A 50 -2.29 4.74 8.63
C ASN A 50 -1.07 5.35 7.94
N GLU A 51 -0.90 5.04 6.67
CA GLU A 51 0.26 5.48 5.89
C GLU A 51 -0.17 5.93 4.50
N SER A 52 0.56 6.91 3.96
CA SER A 52 0.45 7.27 2.55
C SER A 52 1.62 6.66 1.81
N LEU A 53 1.32 5.78 0.85
CA LEU A 53 2.33 5.11 0.06
C LEU A 53 2.36 5.67 -1.35
N THR A 54 3.52 5.63 -1.99
CA THR A 54 3.66 6.00 -3.39
C THR A 54 2.73 5.15 -4.25
N ALA A 55 2.16 5.76 -5.28
CA ALA A 55 1.29 5.05 -6.21
C ALA A 55 1.53 5.51 -7.63
N ASN A 56 1.34 4.61 -8.58
CA ASN A 56 1.38 4.89 -10.01
C ASN A 56 2.70 5.55 -10.47
N ASP A 57 3.80 5.20 -9.84
CA ASP A 57 5.12 5.71 -10.21
C ASP A 57 5.79 4.71 -11.16
N PRO A 58 5.95 5.07 -12.45
CA PRO A 58 6.61 4.18 -13.40
C PRO A 58 8.11 4.03 -13.17
N ASP A 59 8.70 4.94 -12.39
CA ASP A 59 10.13 4.93 -12.10
C ASP A 59 10.45 4.29 -10.75
N PHE A 60 9.46 3.74 -10.10
CA PHE A 60 9.58 3.16 -8.76
C PHE A 60 10.57 2.00 -8.64
#